data_01c3922dc6bab30cea3f30b39d6340cc
#
_entry.id   01c3922dc6bab30cea3f30b39d6340cc
#
_cell.length_a   1.000
_cell.length_b   1.000
_cell.length_c   1.000
_cell.angle_alpha   90.00
_cell.angle_beta   90.00
_cell.angle_gamma   90.00
#
_symmetry.space_group_name_H-M   'P 1'
#
loop_
_entity.id
_entity.type
_entity.pdbx_description
1 polymer ?
#
loop_
_entity_poly.entity_id
_entity_poly.type
_entity_poly.pdbx_seq_one_letter_code
_entity_poly.pdbx_strand_id
1 'polypeptide(L)'
;DPEMSRGLGDVYKRQIPNYHYEDCKRLLDMYEQKNLKNPAAIIDANHSNSNKQYKEQLRIVSEVLHTRNYDPKLKKLIKGVMVESYLVEGRQDIGGNMVYGKSITDPCIGWEDTVRLIDKIAEDC
;
A
#
# COMPACT_ATOMS: atom_id res chain seq x y z
N ASP A 1 -5.33 6.91 -18.03
CA ASP A 1 -5.73 7.52 -17.97
C ASP A 1 -5.55 7.81 -17.79
N PRO A 2 -5.01 7.82 -17.87
CA PRO A 2 -5.20 8.44 -17.57
C PRO A 2 -5.78 8.69 -17.77
N GLU A 3 -5.88 8.73 -18.08
CA GLU A 3 -6.71 9.22 -18.19
C GLU A 3 -7.68 8.82 -18.06
N MET A 4 -7.93 8.31 -17.95
CA MET A 4 -8.78 8.27 -17.66
C MET A 4 -8.99 8.67 -16.79
N SER A 5 -8.58 9.01 -16.38
CA SER A 5 -8.84 9.66 -15.67
C SER A 5 -8.48 10.75 -15.57
N ARG A 6 -8.30 11.52 -15.93
CA ARG A 6 -8.16 12.58 -15.80
C ARG A 6 -8.98 13.30 -16.00
N GLY A 7 -9.28 13.87 -15.82
CA GLY A 7 -10.07 14.61 -15.94
C GLY A 7 -11.19 14.45 -15.36
N LEU A 8 -11.70 13.80 -15.51
CA LEU A 8 -12.71 13.71 -14.90
C LEU A 8 -12.64 14.47 -13.88
N GLY A 9 -12.04 15.33 -13.89
CA GLY A 9 -11.98 16.18 -12.94
C GLY A 9 -11.26 15.68 -11.81
N ASP A 10 -10.81 16.52 -10.94
CA ASP A 10 -10.08 16.11 -9.81
C ASP A 10 -10.87 15.33 -8.85
N VAL A 11 -12.16 15.50 -8.84
CA VAL A 11 -13.03 14.66 -8.04
C VAL A 11 -12.85 13.24 -8.45
N TYR A 12 -12.70 13.03 -9.72
CA TYR A 12 -12.51 11.72 -10.21
C TYR A 12 -11.12 11.24 -10.04
N LYS A 13 -10.17 12.15 -9.87
CA LYS A 13 -8.81 11.77 -9.65
C LYS A 13 -8.59 11.34 -8.22
N ARG A 14 -9.51 11.67 -7.34
CA ARG A 14 -9.42 11.19 -6.00
C ARG A 14 -9.65 9.70 -6.02
N GLN A 15 -8.61 8.96 -5.77
CA GLN A 15 -8.72 7.51 -5.76
C GLN A 15 -9.34 7.04 -4.48
N ILE A 16 -10.14 5.99 -4.57
CA ILE A 16 -10.66 5.31 -3.41
C ILE A 16 -9.75 4.15 -3.05
N PRO A 17 -9.74 3.71 -1.80
CA PRO A 17 -8.95 2.55 -1.40
C PRO A 17 -9.34 1.31 -2.21
N ASN A 18 -8.36 0.48 -2.50
CA ASN A 18 -8.57 -0.72 -3.30
C ASN A 18 -7.77 -1.92 -2.78
N TYR A 19 -7.64 -2.04 -1.45
CA TYR A 19 -6.85 -3.12 -0.86
C TYR A 19 -7.70 -4.10 -0.07
N HIS A 20 -9.01 -3.91 -0.02
CA HIS A 20 -9.88 -4.79 0.73
C HIS A 20 -10.08 -6.12 -0.01
N TYR A 21 -10.62 -7.09 0.70
CA TYR A 21 -10.84 -8.43 0.15
C TYR A 21 -11.59 -8.36 -1.19
N GLU A 22 -12.65 -7.59 -1.26
CA GLU A 22 -13.47 -7.48 -2.47
C GLU A 22 -12.71 -6.90 -3.63
N ASP A 23 -11.84 -5.93 -3.35
CA ASP A 23 -11.00 -5.32 -4.39
C ASP A 23 -10.01 -6.33 -4.94
N CYS A 24 -9.41 -7.10 -4.06
CA CYS A 24 -8.45 -8.12 -4.45
C CYS A 24 -9.13 -9.24 -5.25
N LYS A 25 -10.35 -9.59 -4.89
CA LYS A 25 -11.11 -10.59 -5.64
C LYS A 25 -11.43 -10.10 -7.05
N ARG A 26 -11.78 -8.83 -7.18
CA ARG A 26 -12.04 -8.26 -8.51
C ARG A 26 -10.78 -8.31 -9.37
N LEU A 27 -9.65 -7.99 -8.78
CA LEU A 27 -8.38 -8.05 -9.50
C LEU A 27 -8.05 -9.47 -9.92
N LEU A 28 -8.26 -10.43 -9.04
CA LEU A 28 -8.03 -11.83 -9.33
C LEU A 28 -8.89 -12.29 -10.50
N ASP A 29 -10.19 -11.92 -10.49
CA ASP A 29 -11.11 -12.29 -11.56
C ASP A 29 -10.66 -11.71 -12.90
N MET A 30 -10.21 -10.46 -12.90
CA MET A 30 -9.70 -9.83 -14.11
C MET A 30 -8.47 -10.54 -14.65
N TYR A 31 -7.58 -10.94 -13.77
CA TYR A 31 -6.37 -11.63 -14.17
C TYR A 31 -6.67 -13.03 -14.69
N GLU A 32 -7.62 -13.73 -14.09
CA GLU A 32 -8.02 -15.05 -14.55
C GLU A 32 -8.64 -14.98 -15.94
N GLN A 33 -9.41 -13.95 -16.22
CA GLN A 33 -10.00 -13.77 -17.54
C GLN A 33 -8.95 -13.53 -18.62
N LYS A 34 -7.81 -12.96 -18.24
CA LYS A 34 -6.76 -12.65 -19.20
C LYS A 34 -5.74 -13.78 -19.36
N ASN A 35 -5.87 -14.84 -18.59
CA ASN A 35 -4.98 -16.01 -18.67
C ASN A 35 -3.50 -15.63 -18.60
N LEU A 36 -3.16 -14.81 -17.61
CA LEU A 36 -1.78 -14.38 -17.44
C LEU A 36 -0.93 -15.54 -16.92
N LYS A 37 0.31 -15.63 -17.42
CA LYS A 37 1.21 -16.70 -17.01
C LYS A 37 1.69 -16.55 -15.59
N ASN A 38 2.03 -15.33 -15.19
CA ASN A 38 2.60 -15.06 -13.87
C ASN A 38 1.84 -13.93 -13.21
N PRO A 39 0.57 -14.16 -12.85
CA PRO A 39 -0.19 -13.09 -12.22
C PRO A 39 0.40 -12.74 -10.84
N ALA A 40 0.57 -11.47 -10.62
CA ALA A 40 1.13 -10.98 -9.37
C ALA A 40 0.58 -9.59 -9.07
N ALA A 41 0.40 -9.30 -7.80
CA ALA A 41 -0.03 -7.99 -7.35
C ALA A 41 0.79 -7.57 -6.14
N ILE A 42 1.12 -6.30 -6.09
CA ILE A 42 1.75 -5.68 -4.93
C ILE A 42 0.77 -4.64 -4.42
N ILE A 43 0.44 -4.70 -3.16
CA ILE A 43 -0.55 -3.79 -2.57
C ILE A 43 0.18 -2.59 -1.96
N ASP A 44 -0.21 -1.40 -2.40
CA ASP A 44 0.32 -0.16 -1.86
C ASP A 44 -0.37 0.10 -0.52
N ALA A 45 0.40 0.14 0.55
CA ALA A 45 -0.16 0.35 1.89
C ALA A 45 -0.28 1.83 2.24
N ASN A 46 0.13 2.74 1.36
CA ASN A 46 0.05 4.16 1.62
C ASN A 46 -0.77 4.85 0.53
N HIS A 47 -0.46 6.09 0.23
CA HIS A 47 -1.12 6.91 -0.80
C HIS A 47 -2.64 6.87 -0.61
N SER A 48 -3.38 6.52 -1.67
CA SER A 48 -4.85 6.51 -1.60
C SER A 48 -5.39 5.42 -0.68
N ASN A 49 -4.69 4.32 -0.54
CA ASN A 49 -5.16 3.24 0.32
C ASN A 49 -5.13 3.61 1.80
N SER A 50 -4.25 4.50 2.21
CA SER A 50 -4.23 5.00 3.58
C SER A 50 -4.90 6.36 3.70
N ASN A 51 -5.41 6.91 2.61
CA ASN A 51 -5.91 8.28 2.53
C ASN A 51 -4.82 9.24 3.03
N LYS A 52 -3.57 8.94 2.66
CA LYS A 52 -2.38 9.71 3.04
C LYS A 52 -2.14 9.76 4.54
N GLN A 53 -2.73 8.84 5.29
CA GLN A 53 -2.48 8.70 6.72
C GLN A 53 -1.40 7.65 6.90
N TYR A 54 -0.15 8.07 6.91
CA TYR A 54 0.97 7.13 6.84
C TYR A 54 1.00 6.12 7.97
N LYS A 55 0.46 6.46 9.15
CA LYS A 55 0.44 5.53 10.27
C LYS A 55 -0.52 4.37 10.05
N GLU A 56 -1.44 4.50 9.10
CA GLU A 56 -2.37 3.42 8.78
C GLU A 56 -1.70 2.28 8.01
N GLN A 57 -0.48 2.48 7.54
CA GLN A 57 0.21 1.46 6.76
C GLN A 57 0.30 0.12 7.50
N LEU A 58 0.53 0.14 8.81
CA LEU A 58 0.62 -1.10 9.58
C LEU A 58 -0.71 -1.83 9.59
N ARG A 59 -1.80 -1.10 9.80
CA ARG A 59 -3.14 -1.71 9.80
C ARG A 59 -3.47 -2.28 8.44
N ILE A 60 -3.16 -1.54 7.38
CA ILE A 60 -3.47 -1.97 6.01
C ILE A 60 -2.70 -3.24 5.66
N VAL A 61 -1.42 -3.30 6.01
CA VAL A 61 -0.64 -4.51 5.77
C VAL A 61 -1.22 -5.69 6.56
N SER A 62 -1.65 -5.46 7.80
CA SER A 62 -2.28 -6.53 8.59
C SER A 62 -3.54 -7.05 7.91
N GLU A 63 -4.34 -6.16 7.36
CA GLU A 63 -5.55 -6.55 6.64
C GLU A 63 -5.21 -7.35 5.38
N VAL A 64 -4.20 -6.92 4.64
CA VAL A 64 -3.76 -7.63 3.43
C VAL A 64 -3.25 -9.03 3.78
N LEU A 65 -2.49 -9.16 4.87
CA LEU A 65 -2.02 -10.47 5.33
C LEU A 65 -3.18 -11.37 5.70
N HIS A 66 -4.18 -10.82 6.38
CA HIS A 66 -5.38 -11.58 6.74
C HIS A 66 -6.11 -12.06 5.49
N THR A 67 -6.28 -11.19 4.51
CA THR A 67 -6.92 -11.51 3.24
C THR A 67 -6.18 -12.64 2.52
N ARG A 68 -4.85 -12.56 2.45
CA ARG A 68 -4.05 -13.60 1.82
C ARG A 68 -4.24 -14.95 2.52
N ASN A 69 -4.24 -14.92 3.84
CA ASN A 69 -4.34 -16.18 4.60
C ASN A 69 -5.75 -16.76 4.58
N TYR A 70 -6.73 -15.92 4.32
CA TYR A 70 -8.11 -16.37 4.22
C TYR A 70 -8.40 -17.05 2.90
N ASP A 71 -7.81 -16.59 1.79
CA ASP A 71 -8.14 -17.06 0.46
C ASP A 71 -6.86 -17.54 -0.25
N PRO A 72 -6.73 -18.87 -0.49
CA PRO A 72 -5.52 -19.43 -1.11
C PRO A 72 -5.20 -18.84 -2.49
N LYS A 73 -6.22 -18.48 -3.27
CA LYS A 73 -5.98 -17.86 -4.59
C LYS A 73 -5.40 -16.47 -4.44
N LEU A 74 -5.85 -15.72 -3.46
CA LEU A 74 -5.30 -14.41 -3.19
C LEU A 74 -3.90 -14.52 -2.60
N LYS A 75 -3.62 -15.55 -1.84
CA LYS A 75 -2.28 -15.78 -1.33
C LYS A 75 -1.28 -15.99 -2.46
N LYS A 76 -1.71 -16.62 -3.55
CA LYS A 76 -0.86 -16.79 -4.72
C LYS A 76 -0.72 -15.49 -5.51
N LEU A 77 -1.77 -14.69 -5.57
CA LEU A 77 -1.76 -13.46 -6.36
C LEU A 77 -0.97 -12.34 -5.69
N ILE A 78 -1.21 -12.12 -4.40
CA ILE A 78 -0.59 -11.01 -3.68
C ILE A 78 0.81 -11.41 -3.25
N LYS A 79 1.80 -10.85 -3.94
CA LYS A 79 3.20 -11.20 -3.74
C LYS A 79 3.92 -10.29 -2.79
N GLY A 80 3.38 -9.12 -2.52
CA GLY A 80 4.06 -8.19 -1.63
C GLY A 80 3.25 -6.96 -1.34
N VAL A 81 3.83 -6.10 -0.53
CA VAL A 81 3.24 -4.79 -0.20
C VAL A 81 4.29 -3.72 -0.43
N MET A 82 3.82 -2.51 -0.69
CA MET A 82 4.69 -1.34 -0.79
C MET A 82 4.40 -0.45 0.39
N VAL A 83 5.45 -0.06 1.10
CA VAL A 83 5.35 0.73 2.33
C VAL A 83 6.33 1.89 2.25
N GLU A 84 5.91 3.06 2.68
CA GLU A 84 6.79 4.22 2.74
C GLU A 84 7.34 4.38 4.16
N SER A 85 8.62 4.22 4.28
CA SER A 85 9.33 4.16 5.56
C SER A 85 10.58 5.02 5.53
N TYR A 86 10.94 5.58 6.69
CA TYR A 86 12.15 6.36 6.82
C TYR A 86 12.66 6.18 8.25
N LEU A 87 13.80 6.81 8.57
CA LEU A 87 14.34 6.66 9.92
C LEU A 87 13.49 7.38 10.95
N VAL A 88 13.05 8.59 10.62
CA VAL A 88 12.20 9.42 11.49
C VAL A 88 10.83 9.55 10.85
N GLU A 89 9.78 9.37 11.63
CA GLU A 89 8.43 9.38 11.08
C GLU A 89 8.01 10.78 10.61
N GLY A 90 7.09 10.81 9.65
CA GLY A 90 6.49 12.04 9.16
C GLY A 90 7.20 12.59 7.95
N ARG A 91 7.09 13.90 7.77
CA ARG A 91 7.76 14.60 6.68
C ARG A 91 8.18 15.99 7.14
N GLN A 92 9.04 16.62 6.37
CA GLN A 92 9.50 17.99 6.63
C GLN A 92 9.65 18.74 5.31
N ASP A 93 9.59 20.06 5.40
CA ASP A 93 9.87 20.90 4.25
C ASP A 93 11.38 21.14 4.16
N ILE A 94 11.84 21.39 2.93
CA ILE A 94 13.25 21.71 2.68
C ILE A 94 13.54 23.10 3.25
N GLY A 95 14.68 23.24 3.93
CA GLY A 95 15.17 24.53 4.42
C GLY A 95 15.42 24.51 5.91
N GLY A 96 16.10 25.56 6.39
CA GLY A 96 16.34 25.75 7.81
C GLY A 96 16.98 24.58 8.52
N ASN A 97 16.45 24.26 9.69
CA ASN A 97 16.99 23.19 10.52
C ASN A 97 16.32 21.88 10.16
N MET A 98 16.92 21.16 9.23
CA MET A 98 16.36 19.90 8.78
C MET A 98 16.75 18.74 9.70
N VAL A 99 15.85 17.79 9.84
CA VAL A 99 16.07 16.58 10.62
C VAL A 99 16.63 15.51 9.71
N TYR A 100 17.79 14.97 10.08
CA TYR A 100 18.39 13.88 9.31
C TYR A 100 17.50 12.65 9.36
N GLY A 101 17.30 12.03 8.20
CA GLY A 101 16.52 10.79 8.14
C GLY A 101 15.02 10.96 8.14
N LYS A 102 14.52 12.15 7.87
CA LYS A 102 13.10 12.44 7.78
C LYS A 102 12.75 12.84 6.36
N SER A 103 11.66 12.31 5.83
CA SER A 103 11.25 12.50 4.44
C SER A 103 10.99 13.96 4.12
N ILE A 104 11.36 14.38 2.90
CA ILE A 104 11.02 15.70 2.40
C ILE A 104 9.89 15.62 1.37
N THR A 105 9.39 14.44 1.10
CA THR A 105 8.28 14.24 0.18
C THR A 105 7.07 13.71 0.97
N ASP A 106 6.60 12.52 0.71
CA ASP A 106 5.43 11.98 1.40
C ASP A 106 5.80 11.58 2.84
N PRO A 107 4.86 11.73 3.78
CA PRO A 107 5.14 11.31 5.16
C PRO A 107 5.25 9.79 5.25
N CYS A 108 6.20 9.33 6.05
CA CYS A 108 6.56 7.93 6.15
C CYS A 108 6.45 7.45 7.59
N ILE A 109 6.31 6.14 7.78
CA ILE A 109 6.44 5.57 9.11
C ILE A 109 7.91 5.62 9.52
N GLY A 110 8.17 5.65 10.82
CA GLY A 110 9.52 5.68 11.34
C GLY A 110 10.10 4.29 11.47
N TRP A 111 11.34 4.22 11.96
CA TRP A 111 12.06 2.97 12.00
C TRP A 111 11.45 1.93 12.95
N GLU A 112 10.98 2.37 14.11
CA GLU A 112 10.36 1.44 15.07
C GLU A 112 9.12 0.77 14.47
N ASP A 113 8.28 1.55 13.83
CA ASP A 113 7.09 1.00 13.18
C ASP A 113 7.46 0.11 12.00
N THR A 114 8.53 0.45 11.30
CA THR A 114 9.02 -0.37 10.20
C THR A 114 9.46 -1.75 10.70
N VAL A 115 10.18 -1.79 11.81
CA VAL A 115 10.60 -3.07 12.41
C VAL A 115 9.38 -3.90 12.82
N ARG A 116 8.40 -3.26 13.48
CA ARG A 116 7.17 -3.96 13.85
C ARG A 116 6.45 -4.53 12.63
N LEU A 117 6.43 -3.75 11.55
CA LEU A 117 5.78 -4.17 10.32
C LEU A 117 6.47 -5.38 9.71
N ILE A 118 7.80 -5.36 9.65
CA ILE A 118 8.57 -6.47 9.09
C ILE A 118 8.35 -7.73 9.94
N ASP A 119 8.35 -7.59 11.25
CA ASP A 119 8.10 -8.72 12.15
C ASP A 119 6.69 -9.28 11.93
N LYS A 120 5.72 -8.40 11.75
CA LYS A 120 4.33 -8.82 11.51
C LYS A 120 4.22 -9.60 10.21
N ILE A 121 4.88 -9.13 9.16
CA ILE A 121 4.88 -9.83 7.89
C ILE A 121 5.53 -11.20 8.05
N ALA A 122 6.64 -11.27 8.76
CA ALA A 122 7.34 -12.54 8.97
C ALA A 122 6.49 -13.55 9.74
N GLU A 123 5.69 -13.08 10.69
CA GLU A 123 4.83 -13.96 11.47
C GLU A 123 3.61 -14.45 10.71
N ASP A 124 3.03 -13.58 9.90
CA ASP A 124 1.71 -13.82 9.34
C ASP A 124 1.70 -14.19 7.85
N CYS A 125 2.81 -14.09 7.16
CA CYS A 125 2.80 -14.39 5.73
C CYS A 125 2.93 -15.88 5.40
#